data_04af60eed3043bb5d07d30a2b443800a
#
_entry.id   04af60eed3043bb5d07d30a2b443800a
#
_cell.length_a   1.000
_cell.length_b   1.000
_cell.length_c   1.000
_cell.angle_alpha   90.00
_cell.angle_beta   90.00
_cell.angle_gamma   90.00
#
_symmetry.space_group_name_H-M   'P 1'
#
loop_
_entity.id
_entity.type
_entity.pdbx_description
1 polymer ?
#
loop_
_entity_poly.entity_id
_entity_poly.type
_entity_poly.pdbx_seq_one_letter_code
_entity_poly.pdbx_strand_id
1 'polypeptide(L)'
;MELAFAGLHQLCAPMLDHLDGIPVPQHDALRTAFGLAAGPPPDRFFVGLATLSLLSEVAAERPLICVIDDEQWLDRASAQALGFVARRLAADPVGLIFAAREPGSELAGLPELEVDGLRDDDARALLEEALAGPPDARVRDLIVAETRAIRWPCSSCRAG
;
A
#
# COMPACT_ATOMS: atom_id res chain seq x y z
N MET A 1 5.91 20.63 -2.03
CA MET A 1 5.37 20.32 -3.37
C MET A 1 5.39 18.80 -3.47
N GLU A 2 4.22 18.20 -3.45
CA GLU A 2 4.08 16.75 -3.48
C GLU A 2 4.32 16.27 -4.92
N LEU A 3 5.16 15.25 -5.08
CA LEU A 3 5.46 14.68 -6.40
C LEU A 3 4.31 13.75 -6.79
N ALA A 4 3.58 14.13 -7.81
CA ALA A 4 2.46 13.32 -8.31
C ALA A 4 2.95 11.94 -8.78
N PHE A 5 2.18 10.89 -8.47
CA PHE A 5 2.46 9.49 -8.81
C PHE A 5 3.71 8.86 -8.17
N ALA A 6 4.26 9.46 -7.09
CA ALA A 6 5.43 8.92 -6.43
C ALA A 6 5.16 7.54 -5.81
N GLY A 7 4.04 7.37 -5.11
CA GLY A 7 3.63 6.09 -4.54
C GLY A 7 3.32 5.05 -5.61
N LEU A 8 2.66 5.46 -6.69
CA LEU A 8 2.38 4.57 -7.83
C LEU A 8 3.66 4.12 -8.52
N HIS A 9 4.62 5.02 -8.71
CA HIS A 9 5.93 4.67 -9.27
C HIS A 9 6.67 3.66 -8.40
N GLN A 10 6.67 3.84 -7.08
CA GLN A 10 7.29 2.91 -6.15
C GLN A 10 6.68 1.50 -6.26
N LEU A 11 5.35 1.41 -6.35
CA LEU A 11 4.65 0.14 -6.55
C LEU A 11 5.01 -0.52 -7.88
N CYS A 12 5.04 0.27 -8.96
CA CYS A 12 5.32 -0.23 -10.31
C CYS A 12 6.80 -0.48 -10.60
N ALA A 13 7.72 0.07 -9.81
CA ALA A 13 9.17 -0.01 -10.05
C ALA A 13 9.70 -1.43 -10.34
N PRO A 14 9.28 -2.49 -9.61
CA PRO A 14 9.72 -3.86 -9.89
C PRO A 14 9.16 -4.46 -11.19
N MET A 15 8.21 -3.78 -11.83
CA MET A 15 7.45 -4.28 -12.99
C MET A 15 7.74 -3.47 -14.27
N LEU A 16 8.63 -2.48 -14.20
CA LEU A 16 8.90 -1.59 -15.34
C LEU A 16 9.44 -2.31 -16.57
N ASP A 17 10.07 -3.46 -16.40
CA ASP A 17 10.56 -4.29 -17.52
C ASP A 17 9.42 -4.90 -18.35
N HIS A 18 8.18 -4.92 -17.82
CA HIS A 18 6.99 -5.40 -18.54
C HIS A 18 6.25 -4.28 -19.30
N LEU A 19 6.75 -3.04 -19.26
CA LEU A 19 6.11 -1.92 -19.97
C LEU A 19 6.00 -2.13 -21.49
N ASP A 20 6.92 -2.87 -22.07
CA ASP A 20 6.90 -3.16 -23.50
C ASP A 20 5.76 -4.12 -23.91
N GLY A 21 5.14 -4.81 -22.94
CA GLY A 21 3.98 -5.70 -23.14
C GLY A 21 2.63 -4.95 -23.20
N ILE A 22 2.57 -3.68 -22.83
CA ILE A 22 1.34 -2.90 -22.85
C ILE A 22 1.27 -1.98 -24.06
N PRO A 23 0.05 -1.47 -24.44
CA PRO A 23 -0.10 -0.57 -25.60
C PRO A 23 0.79 0.65 -25.51
N VAL A 24 1.45 1.03 -26.63
CA VAL A 24 2.40 2.16 -26.68
C VAL A 24 1.89 3.45 -26.02
N PRO A 25 0.64 3.92 -26.24
CA PRO A 25 0.18 5.13 -25.57
C PRO A 25 0.13 5.01 -24.04
N GLN A 26 -0.15 3.82 -23.50
CA GLN A 26 -0.18 3.56 -22.06
C GLN A 26 1.23 3.47 -21.48
N HIS A 27 2.14 2.81 -22.19
CA HIS A 27 3.57 2.79 -21.88
C HIS A 27 4.13 4.21 -21.79
N ASP A 28 3.87 5.08 -22.78
CA ASP A 28 4.35 6.46 -22.76
C ASP A 28 3.75 7.29 -21.64
N ALA A 29 2.47 7.05 -21.30
CA ALA A 29 1.81 7.73 -20.19
C ALA A 29 2.46 7.37 -18.84
N LEU A 30 2.76 6.10 -18.58
CA LEU A 30 3.45 5.70 -17.34
C LEU A 30 4.88 6.24 -17.29
N ARG A 31 5.63 6.16 -18.37
CA ARG A 31 6.98 6.73 -18.43
C ARG A 31 7.00 8.23 -18.15
N THR A 32 6.04 8.95 -18.71
CA THR A 32 5.92 10.39 -18.46
C THR A 32 5.46 10.69 -17.04
N ALA A 33 4.47 9.93 -16.50
CA ALA A 33 4.01 10.07 -15.12
C ALA A 33 5.14 9.83 -14.10
N PHE A 34 6.03 8.89 -14.38
CA PHE A 34 7.15 8.51 -13.53
C PHE A 34 8.42 9.34 -13.77
N GLY A 35 8.37 10.33 -14.68
CA GLY A 35 9.53 11.17 -15.00
C GLY A 35 10.64 10.42 -15.78
N LEU A 36 10.34 9.28 -16.36
CA LEU A 36 11.27 8.49 -17.17
C LEU A 36 11.32 8.94 -18.63
N ALA A 37 10.37 9.77 -19.04
CA ALA A 37 10.32 10.40 -20.36
C ALA A 37 9.84 11.85 -20.24
N ALA A 38 10.31 12.72 -21.15
CA ALA A 38 9.80 14.08 -21.27
C ALA A 38 8.47 14.07 -22.02
N GLY A 39 7.52 14.90 -21.55
CA GLY A 39 6.21 15.04 -22.20
C GLY A 39 5.26 15.92 -21.38
N PRO A 40 4.09 16.25 -21.94
CA PRO A 40 3.05 16.92 -21.17
C PRO A 40 2.55 15.99 -20.06
N PRO A 41 2.09 16.52 -18.90
CA PRO A 41 1.51 15.71 -17.83
C PRO A 41 0.40 14.80 -18.39
N PRO A 42 0.47 13.47 -18.17
CA PRO A 42 -0.54 12.55 -18.69
C PRO A 42 -1.87 12.72 -17.95
N ASP A 43 -2.97 12.40 -18.63
CA ASP A 43 -4.28 12.35 -17.99
C ASP A 43 -4.32 11.27 -16.91
N ARG A 44 -4.88 11.59 -15.74
CA ARG A 44 -4.92 10.71 -14.57
C ARG A 44 -5.69 9.41 -14.80
N PHE A 45 -6.80 9.51 -15.55
CA PHE A 45 -7.58 8.32 -15.93
C PHE A 45 -6.74 7.39 -16.80
N PHE A 46 -5.96 7.98 -17.72
CA PHE A 46 -5.11 7.22 -18.63
C PHE A 46 -3.93 6.55 -17.90
N VAL A 47 -3.37 7.22 -16.88
CA VAL A 47 -2.36 6.61 -15.99
C VAL A 47 -2.98 5.43 -15.22
N GLY A 48 -4.19 5.56 -14.70
CA GLY A 48 -4.90 4.46 -14.03
C GLY A 48 -5.14 3.27 -14.97
N LEU A 49 -5.56 3.52 -16.21
CA LEU A 49 -5.75 2.47 -17.21
C LEU A 49 -4.43 1.79 -17.58
N ALA A 50 -3.37 2.56 -17.76
CA ALA A 50 -2.03 2.04 -18.06
C ALA A 50 -1.48 1.18 -16.91
N THR A 51 -1.73 1.61 -15.67
CA THR A 51 -1.40 0.81 -14.47
C THR A 51 -2.16 -0.50 -14.44
N LEU A 52 -3.46 -0.49 -14.73
CA LEU A 52 -4.26 -1.71 -14.82
C LEU A 52 -3.67 -2.67 -15.86
N SER A 53 -3.35 -2.17 -17.05
CA SER A 53 -2.75 -3.00 -18.13
C SER A 53 -1.38 -3.57 -17.73
N LEU A 54 -0.54 -2.79 -17.03
CA LEU A 54 0.75 -3.27 -16.54
C LEU A 54 0.58 -4.39 -15.50
N LEU A 55 -0.31 -4.22 -14.54
CA LEU A 55 -0.57 -5.26 -13.52
C LEU A 55 -1.14 -6.53 -14.16
N SER A 56 -2.05 -6.41 -15.13
CA SER A 56 -2.62 -7.54 -15.88
C SER A 56 -1.55 -8.27 -16.68
N GLU A 57 -0.64 -7.54 -17.34
CA GLU A 57 0.50 -8.11 -18.09
C GLU A 57 1.42 -8.94 -17.19
N VAL A 58 1.83 -8.37 -16.05
CA VAL A 58 2.66 -9.09 -15.07
C VAL A 58 1.91 -10.29 -14.49
N ALA A 59 0.63 -10.16 -14.22
CA ALA A 59 -0.20 -11.23 -13.67
C ALA A 59 -0.51 -12.35 -14.66
N ALA A 60 -0.34 -12.14 -15.95
CA ALA A 60 -0.47 -13.18 -16.96
C ALA A 60 0.56 -14.31 -16.81
N GLU A 61 1.74 -14.01 -16.25
CA GLU A 61 2.77 -15.01 -15.99
C GLU A 61 2.53 -15.76 -14.67
N ARG A 62 2.08 -15.04 -13.63
CA ARG A 62 1.80 -15.56 -12.28
C ARG A 62 0.91 -14.62 -11.49
N PRO A 63 0.04 -15.14 -10.60
CA PRO A 63 -0.79 -14.30 -9.75
C PRO A 63 0.04 -13.27 -8.99
N LEU A 64 -0.45 -12.03 -8.94
CA LEU A 64 0.22 -10.88 -8.33
C LEU A 64 -0.53 -10.41 -7.09
N ILE A 65 0.20 -10.17 -6.01
CA ILE A 65 -0.33 -9.49 -4.82
C ILE A 65 0.49 -8.22 -4.59
N CYS A 66 -0.18 -7.08 -4.60
CA CYS A 66 0.40 -5.78 -4.29
C CYS A 66 -0.09 -5.35 -2.91
N VAL A 67 0.83 -4.98 -2.02
CA VAL A 67 0.52 -4.48 -0.68
C VAL A 67 0.92 -3.01 -0.61
N ILE A 68 -0.03 -2.17 -0.28
CA ILE A 68 0.14 -0.73 -0.05
C ILE A 68 -0.04 -0.51 1.45
N ASP A 69 1.07 -0.38 2.15
CA ASP A 69 1.06 -0.08 3.57
C ASP A 69 0.97 1.43 3.79
N ASP A 70 0.27 1.83 4.86
CA ASP A 70 0.09 3.23 5.22
C ASP A 70 -0.52 4.09 4.08
N GLU A 71 -1.66 3.67 3.50
CA GLU A 71 -2.36 4.33 2.39
C GLU A 71 -2.52 5.84 2.59
N GLN A 72 -2.68 6.30 3.84
CA GLN A 72 -2.81 7.70 4.19
C GLN A 72 -1.59 8.57 3.82
N TRP A 73 -0.45 7.96 3.50
CA TRP A 73 0.77 8.65 3.04
C TRP A 73 0.96 8.65 1.52
N LEU A 74 0.03 8.04 0.79
CA LEU A 74 0.06 8.12 -0.67
C LEU A 74 -0.22 9.55 -1.13
N ASP A 75 0.51 9.99 -2.15
CA ASP A 75 0.12 11.19 -2.88
C ASP A 75 -1.27 10.98 -3.53
N ARG A 76 -2.03 12.07 -3.63
CA ARG A 76 -3.41 12.02 -4.10
C ARG A 76 -3.55 11.40 -5.50
N ALA A 77 -2.58 11.64 -6.39
CA ALA A 77 -2.64 11.11 -7.75
C ALA A 77 -2.45 9.59 -7.76
N SER A 78 -1.55 9.06 -6.92
CA SER A 78 -1.36 7.63 -6.70
C SER A 78 -2.59 6.98 -6.10
N ALA A 79 -3.18 7.56 -5.05
CA ALA A 79 -4.38 7.02 -4.41
C ALA A 79 -5.56 6.94 -5.40
N GLN A 80 -5.76 7.97 -6.22
CA GLN A 80 -6.79 7.99 -7.27
C GLN A 80 -6.57 6.91 -8.33
N ALA A 81 -5.34 6.75 -8.82
CA ALA A 81 -5.00 5.74 -9.82
C ALA A 81 -5.21 4.32 -9.26
N LEU A 82 -4.74 4.06 -8.04
CA LEU A 82 -4.86 2.75 -7.39
C LEU A 82 -6.31 2.43 -7.01
N GLY A 83 -7.09 3.40 -6.53
CA GLY A 83 -8.52 3.23 -6.29
C GLY A 83 -9.32 2.96 -7.58
N PHE A 84 -8.92 3.57 -8.72
CA PHE A 84 -9.48 3.24 -10.03
C PHE A 84 -9.17 1.80 -10.44
N VAL A 85 -7.91 1.37 -10.28
CA VAL A 85 -7.45 0.02 -10.61
C VAL A 85 -8.18 -1.02 -9.75
N ALA A 86 -8.21 -0.83 -8.43
CA ALA A 86 -8.80 -1.77 -7.49
C ALA A 86 -10.26 -2.15 -7.83
N ARG A 87 -11.03 -1.20 -8.37
CA ARG A 87 -12.42 -1.44 -8.77
C ARG A 87 -12.57 -2.22 -10.10
N ARG A 88 -11.46 -2.51 -10.79
CA ARG A 88 -11.46 -3.11 -12.15
C ARG A 88 -10.72 -4.43 -12.26
N LEU A 89 -10.06 -4.87 -11.20
CA LEU A 89 -9.26 -6.10 -11.18
C LEU A 89 -10.07 -7.41 -11.10
N ALA A 90 -11.39 -7.36 -11.12
CA ALA A 90 -12.23 -8.54 -10.86
C ALA A 90 -12.00 -9.73 -11.82
N ALA A 91 -11.42 -9.49 -12.99
CA ALA A 91 -11.11 -10.52 -13.98
C ALA A 91 -9.65 -10.96 -14.03
N ASP A 92 -8.77 -10.24 -13.36
CA ASP A 92 -7.32 -10.47 -13.37
C ASP A 92 -6.86 -11.21 -12.12
N PRO A 93 -5.84 -12.08 -12.19
CA PRO A 93 -5.29 -12.74 -11.02
C PRO A 93 -4.39 -11.78 -10.21
N VAL A 94 -4.92 -10.61 -9.86
CA VAL A 94 -4.26 -9.54 -9.11
C VAL A 94 -5.04 -9.22 -7.84
N GLY A 95 -4.37 -9.24 -6.70
CA GLY A 95 -4.87 -8.75 -5.42
C GLY A 95 -4.21 -7.42 -5.05
N LEU A 96 -5.01 -6.40 -4.72
CA LEU A 96 -4.53 -5.18 -4.08
C LEU A 96 -4.98 -5.16 -2.62
N ILE A 97 -4.04 -4.99 -1.72
CA ILE A 97 -4.27 -4.90 -0.28
C ILE A 97 -3.80 -3.51 0.17
N PHE A 98 -4.72 -2.73 0.69
CA PHE A 98 -4.42 -1.43 1.28
C PHE A 98 -4.50 -1.55 2.80
N ALA A 99 -3.44 -1.19 3.50
CA ALA A 99 -3.48 -1.04 4.94
C ALA A 99 -3.56 0.45 5.28
N ALA A 100 -4.53 0.82 6.08
CA ALA A 100 -4.77 2.19 6.51
C ALA A 100 -5.31 2.22 7.94
N ARG A 101 -5.07 3.29 8.67
CA ARG A 101 -5.71 3.53 9.97
C ARG A 101 -7.16 3.97 9.79
N GLU A 102 -7.37 4.86 8.83
CA GLU A 102 -8.66 5.35 8.38
C GLU A 102 -8.60 5.36 6.84
N PRO A 103 -9.45 4.58 6.15
CA PRO A 103 -9.39 4.51 4.70
C PRO A 103 -9.72 5.87 4.07
N GLY A 104 -8.93 6.25 3.08
CA GLY A 104 -9.16 7.46 2.29
C GLY A 104 -10.42 7.37 1.43
N SER A 105 -10.95 8.53 1.02
CA SER A 105 -12.13 8.61 0.15
C SER A 105 -11.97 7.86 -1.18
N GLU A 106 -10.75 7.72 -1.66
CA GLU A 106 -10.42 7.04 -2.92
C GLU A 106 -10.61 5.52 -2.84
N LEU A 107 -10.61 4.96 -1.62
CA LEU A 107 -10.86 3.53 -1.37
C LEU A 107 -12.32 3.23 -1.02
N ALA A 108 -13.18 4.24 -0.89
CA ALA A 108 -14.57 4.06 -0.50
C ALA A 108 -15.30 3.04 -1.39
N GLY A 109 -16.01 2.10 -0.75
CA GLY A 109 -16.75 1.04 -1.42
C GLY A 109 -15.93 -0.18 -1.85
N LEU A 110 -14.62 -0.24 -1.55
CA LEU A 110 -13.88 -1.49 -1.60
C LEU A 110 -14.23 -2.38 -0.40
N PRO A 111 -14.09 -3.71 -0.50
CA PRO A 111 -14.25 -4.59 0.65
C PRO A 111 -13.25 -4.23 1.74
N GLU A 112 -13.72 -4.18 2.98
CA GLU A 112 -12.90 -3.85 4.14
C GLU A 112 -12.78 -5.05 5.07
N LEU A 113 -11.57 -5.22 5.63
CA LEU A 113 -11.28 -6.13 6.73
C LEU A 113 -10.79 -5.29 7.91
N GLU A 114 -11.61 -5.17 8.93
CA GLU A 114 -11.20 -4.52 10.17
C GLU A 114 -10.24 -5.43 10.94
N VAL A 115 -9.07 -4.90 11.30
CA VAL A 115 -8.06 -5.59 12.09
C VAL A 115 -8.06 -5.00 13.49
N ASP A 116 -8.73 -5.70 14.39
CA ASP A 116 -8.78 -5.34 15.81
C ASP A 116 -7.41 -5.41 16.48
N GLY A 117 -7.27 -4.71 17.59
CA GLY A 117 -6.11 -4.82 18.47
C GLY A 117 -5.97 -6.23 19.03
N LEU A 118 -4.76 -6.57 19.47
CA LEU A 118 -4.50 -7.83 20.17
C LEU A 118 -5.28 -7.86 21.50
N ARG A 119 -5.71 -9.04 21.92
CA ARG A 119 -6.20 -9.24 23.28
C ARG A 119 -5.07 -8.97 24.29
N ASP A 120 -5.42 -8.52 25.45
CA ASP A 120 -4.44 -8.12 26.49
C ASP A 120 -3.38 -9.18 26.77
N ASP A 121 -3.76 -10.46 26.79
CA ASP A 121 -2.82 -11.56 27.03
C ASP A 121 -1.86 -11.77 25.87
N ASP A 122 -2.35 -11.66 24.62
CA ASP A 122 -1.53 -11.76 23.42
C ASP A 122 -0.59 -10.55 23.30
N ALA A 123 -1.06 -9.36 23.67
CA ALA A 123 -0.26 -8.13 23.72
C ALA A 123 0.86 -8.22 24.76
N ARG A 124 0.57 -8.78 25.95
CA ARG A 124 1.59 -9.01 26.97
C ARG A 124 2.64 -10.02 26.51
N ALA A 125 2.21 -11.13 25.90
CA ALA A 125 3.13 -12.15 25.37
C ALA A 125 4.04 -11.57 24.29
N LEU A 126 3.48 -10.78 23.35
CA LEU A 126 4.26 -10.09 22.31
C LEU A 126 5.27 -9.11 22.89
N LEU A 127 4.88 -8.37 23.93
CA LEU A 127 5.76 -7.41 24.59
C LEU A 127 6.92 -8.11 25.32
N GLU A 128 6.65 -9.22 25.98
CA GLU A 128 7.66 -10.05 26.67
C GLU A 128 8.67 -10.64 25.65
N GLU A 129 8.20 -11.08 24.49
CA GLU A 129 9.06 -11.59 23.42
C GLU A 129 9.92 -10.48 22.77
N ALA A 130 9.36 -9.27 22.65
CA ALA A 130 10.04 -8.14 22.01
C ALA A 130 11.11 -7.48 22.90
N LEU A 131 11.04 -7.64 24.21
CA LEU A 131 11.97 -7.06 25.16
C LEU A 131 13.02 -8.10 25.60
N ALA A 132 14.25 -7.63 25.86
CA ALA A 132 15.35 -8.49 26.30
C ALA A 132 15.21 -8.99 27.76
N GLY A 133 14.06 -8.75 28.40
CA GLY A 133 13.74 -9.19 29.76
C GLY A 133 12.34 -8.76 30.17
N PRO A 134 11.75 -9.35 31.21
CA PRO A 134 10.40 -9.01 31.64
C PRO A 134 10.34 -7.55 32.12
N PRO A 135 9.47 -6.71 31.51
CA PRO A 135 9.27 -5.35 31.96
C PRO A 135 8.58 -5.32 33.33
N ASP A 136 8.76 -4.24 34.09
CA ASP A 136 7.96 -3.99 35.30
C ASP A 136 6.46 -4.12 34.94
N ALA A 137 5.69 -4.79 35.83
CA ALA A 137 4.29 -5.07 35.60
C ALA A 137 3.46 -3.81 35.33
N ARG A 138 3.75 -2.70 36.03
CA ARG A 138 3.06 -1.43 35.80
C ARG A 138 3.39 -0.81 34.46
N VAL A 139 4.66 -0.88 34.04
CA VAL A 139 5.10 -0.37 32.74
C VAL A 139 4.47 -1.19 31.61
N ARG A 140 4.46 -2.52 31.76
CA ARG A 140 3.82 -3.43 30.81
C ARG A 140 2.33 -3.10 30.63
N ASP A 141 1.59 -3.01 31.75
CA ASP A 141 0.15 -2.75 31.72
C ASP A 141 -0.16 -1.35 31.16
N LEU A 142 0.69 -0.36 31.43
CA LEU A 142 0.59 0.97 30.83
C LEU A 142 0.79 0.94 29.32
N ILE A 143 1.83 0.24 28.83
CA ILE A 143 2.09 0.11 27.39
C ILE A 143 0.91 -0.58 26.69
N VAL A 144 0.40 -1.68 27.23
CA VAL A 144 -0.75 -2.40 26.66
C VAL A 144 -1.98 -1.49 26.61
N ALA A 145 -2.27 -0.73 27.68
CA ALA A 145 -3.39 0.19 27.73
C ALA A 145 -3.25 1.36 26.74
N GLU A 146 -2.09 1.99 26.67
CA GLU A 146 -1.83 3.15 25.79
C GLU A 146 -1.82 2.77 24.31
N THR A 147 -1.31 1.59 23.99
CA THR A 147 -1.27 1.11 22.61
C THR A 147 -2.59 0.48 22.16
N ARG A 148 -3.56 0.34 23.07
CA ARG A 148 -4.81 -0.43 22.85
C ARG A 148 -4.54 -1.80 22.24
N ALA A 149 -3.42 -2.40 22.64
CA ALA A 149 -2.93 -3.67 22.14
C ALA A 149 -2.72 -3.72 20.60
N ILE A 150 -2.56 -2.59 19.92
CA ILE A 150 -2.23 -2.53 18.50
C ILE A 150 -0.75 -2.93 18.33
N ARG A 151 -0.46 -3.85 17.43
CA ARG A 151 0.89 -4.39 17.19
C ARG A 151 1.92 -3.31 16.77
N TRP A 152 1.47 -2.25 16.11
CA TRP A 152 2.31 -1.20 15.54
C TRP A 152 3.19 -0.46 16.56
N PRO A 153 2.68 0.06 17.70
CA PRO A 153 3.54 0.76 18.67
C PRO A 153 4.58 -0.13 19.34
N CYS A 154 4.31 -1.44 19.47
CA CYS A 154 5.28 -2.37 20.07
C CYS A 154 6.50 -2.62 19.19
N SER A 155 6.38 -2.51 17.85
CA SER A 155 7.52 -2.66 16.93
C SER A 155 8.38 -1.41 16.81
N SER A 156 7.83 -0.21 17.06
CA SER A 156 8.56 1.05 17.04
C SER A 156 9.35 1.35 18.32
N CYS A 157 9.08 0.65 19.43
CA CYS A 157 9.87 0.74 20.66
C CYS A 157 11.31 0.17 20.54
N ARG A 158 11.69 -0.40 19.39
CA ARG A 158 13.07 -0.90 19.13
C ARG A 158 14.06 0.17 18.66
N ALA A 159 13.63 1.41 18.44
CA ALA A 159 14.46 2.49 17.93
C ALA A 159 14.80 3.49 19.06
N GLY A 160 15.46 3.03 20.11
CA GLY A 160 16.03 3.87 21.17
C GLY A 160 17.34 3.30 21.63
#